data_27d3c0f7552ccbc647110677651294da
#
_entry.id   27d3c0f7552ccbc647110677651294da
#
_cell.length_a   1.000
_cell.length_b   1.000
_cell.length_c   1.000
_cell.angle_alpha   90.00
_cell.angle_beta   90.00
_cell.angle_gamma   90.00
#
_symmetry.space_group_name_H-M   'P 1'
#
loop_
_entity.id
_entity.type
_entity.pdbx_description
1 polymer ?
#
loop_
_entity_poly.entity_id
_entity_poly.type
_entity_poly.pdbx_seq_one_letter_code
_entity_poly.pdbx_strand_id
1 'polypeptide(L)'
;SVPQDVEGFLSFKKEYYSALGGKVSKNPIVSNFIKLSKEMNFDPTWTDSFLESMEMDTTKSKYENLDELNKYLYGSSEVIGLMMNRIMGLGQEADESARYLGKAMQFINFIRDIDEDLDLKRTYFPRDKMAEFGLDDLTRGEARRKPEQFKQFIRSQIKVYFQWQSRADYGLSLIPKRMRVPVKTASDMYLWTATEIYKNPFIVYDAKIKPSKGKVLLSGIKNLVSTYFSLNFSRSHGQKPSPING
;
A
#
# COMPACT_ATOMS: atom_id res chain seq x y z
N SER A 1 7.57 12.73 -17.14
CA SER A 1 7.47 11.31 -16.73
C SER A 1 8.55 10.52 -17.46
N VAL A 2 9.27 9.67 -16.77
CA VAL A 2 10.22 8.74 -17.40
C VAL A 2 9.38 7.69 -18.13
N PRO A 3 9.61 7.41 -19.44
CA PRO A 3 8.93 6.33 -20.12
C PRO A 3 9.16 5.01 -19.39
N GLN A 4 8.11 4.15 -19.34
CA GLN A 4 8.28 2.82 -18.76
C GLN A 4 9.23 2.01 -19.65
N ASP A 5 10.26 1.45 -19.03
CA ASP A 5 11.17 0.51 -19.68
C ASP A 5 10.57 -0.92 -19.62
N VAL A 6 9.61 -1.17 -20.51
CA VAL A 6 8.91 -2.48 -20.60
C VAL A 6 9.90 -3.59 -20.97
N GLU A 7 10.81 -3.34 -21.91
CA GLU A 7 11.81 -4.34 -22.36
C GLU A 7 12.78 -4.67 -21.22
N GLY A 8 13.26 -3.66 -20.49
CA GLY A 8 14.09 -3.85 -19.31
C GLY A 8 13.39 -4.66 -18.22
N PHE A 9 12.10 -4.39 -17.97
CA PHE A 9 11.31 -5.17 -17.02
C PHE A 9 11.18 -6.64 -17.45
N LEU A 10 10.81 -6.91 -18.70
CA LEU A 10 10.67 -8.28 -19.22
C LEU A 10 12.00 -9.04 -19.19
N SER A 11 13.11 -8.36 -19.52
CA SER A 11 14.45 -8.92 -19.42
C SER A 11 14.82 -9.27 -17.97
N PHE A 12 14.54 -8.36 -17.02
CA PHE A 12 14.72 -8.60 -15.59
C PHE A 12 13.90 -9.79 -15.08
N LYS A 13 12.63 -9.87 -15.45
CA LYS A 13 11.73 -10.98 -15.12
C LYS A 13 12.26 -12.32 -15.63
N LYS A 14 12.72 -12.35 -16.89
CA LYS A 14 13.33 -13.55 -17.50
C LYS A 14 14.62 -13.95 -16.78
N GLU A 15 15.48 -13.00 -16.43
CA GLU A 15 16.72 -13.25 -15.68
C GLU A 15 16.42 -13.82 -14.29
N TYR A 16 15.42 -13.27 -13.58
CA TYR A 16 14.99 -13.79 -12.29
C TYR A 16 14.57 -15.25 -12.36
N TYR A 17 13.68 -15.64 -13.27
CA TYR A 17 13.26 -17.04 -13.40
C TYR A 17 14.37 -17.96 -13.86
N SER A 18 15.26 -17.48 -14.72
CA SER A 18 16.45 -18.23 -15.15
C SER A 18 17.38 -18.54 -13.97
N ALA A 19 17.60 -17.54 -13.10
CA ALA A 19 18.42 -17.69 -11.90
C ALA A 19 17.73 -18.56 -10.83
N LEU A 20 16.42 -18.45 -10.69
CA LEU A 20 15.63 -19.32 -9.80
C LEU A 20 15.74 -20.79 -10.23
N GLY A 21 15.81 -21.05 -11.55
CA GLY A 21 16.06 -22.38 -12.15
C GLY A 21 17.53 -22.84 -12.10
N GLY A 22 18.42 -22.12 -11.38
CA GLY A 22 19.79 -22.55 -11.11
C GLY A 22 20.88 -21.96 -12.03
N LYS A 23 20.53 -21.06 -12.98
CA LYS A 23 21.54 -20.35 -13.77
C LYS A 23 22.15 -19.21 -12.97
N VAL A 24 23.43 -18.94 -13.19
CA VAL A 24 24.11 -17.82 -12.54
C VAL A 24 23.63 -16.50 -13.11
N SER A 25 23.07 -15.63 -12.25
CA SER A 25 22.74 -14.26 -12.63
C SER A 25 23.91 -13.32 -12.32
N LYS A 26 24.22 -12.42 -13.26
CA LYS A 26 25.20 -11.35 -13.07
C LYS A 26 24.55 -10.11 -12.40
N ASN A 27 23.23 -10.07 -12.31
CA ASN A 27 22.51 -8.98 -11.65
C ASN A 27 22.52 -9.20 -10.13
N PRO A 28 23.18 -8.32 -9.36
CA PRO A 28 23.28 -8.47 -7.92
C PRO A 28 21.92 -8.34 -7.21
N ILE A 29 20.94 -7.63 -7.79
CA ILE A 29 19.59 -7.50 -7.22
C ILE A 29 18.93 -8.88 -7.28
N VAL A 30 18.96 -9.54 -8.43
CA VAL A 30 18.35 -10.87 -8.63
C VAL A 30 18.99 -11.89 -7.70
N SER A 31 20.33 -12.00 -7.70
CA SER A 31 21.04 -12.99 -6.90
C SER A 31 20.85 -12.79 -5.39
N ASN A 32 20.91 -11.53 -4.92
CA ASN A 32 20.72 -11.22 -3.50
C ASN A 32 19.26 -11.43 -3.06
N PHE A 33 18.29 -11.10 -3.93
CA PHE A 33 16.88 -11.34 -3.61
C PHE A 33 16.57 -12.85 -3.51
N ILE A 34 17.06 -13.65 -4.44
CA ILE A 34 16.91 -15.13 -4.38
C ILE A 34 17.54 -15.70 -3.11
N LYS A 35 18.71 -15.20 -2.73
CA LYS A 35 19.35 -15.61 -1.47
C LYS A 35 18.48 -15.23 -0.27
N LEU A 36 18.05 -13.99 -0.17
CA LEU A 36 17.18 -13.49 0.89
C LEU A 36 15.87 -14.29 0.96
N SER A 37 15.24 -14.55 -0.19
CA SER A 37 14.00 -15.30 -0.30
C SER A 37 14.11 -16.70 0.31
N LYS A 38 15.25 -17.38 0.05
CA LYS A 38 15.56 -18.69 0.65
C LYS A 38 15.82 -18.60 2.16
N GLU A 39 16.63 -17.62 2.59
CA GLU A 39 16.97 -17.43 4.00
C GLU A 39 15.74 -17.09 4.86
N MET A 40 14.80 -16.31 4.32
CA MET A 40 13.59 -15.86 5.01
C MET A 40 12.39 -16.79 4.76
N ASN A 41 12.54 -17.88 4.01
CA ASN A 41 11.48 -18.81 3.64
C ASN A 41 10.25 -18.09 3.04
N PHE A 42 10.48 -17.22 2.05
CA PHE A 42 9.38 -16.59 1.33
C PHE A 42 8.58 -17.63 0.55
N ASP A 43 7.27 -17.51 0.57
CA ASP A 43 6.44 -18.28 -0.35
C ASP A 43 6.74 -17.84 -1.80
N PRO A 44 7.11 -18.76 -2.69
CA PRO A 44 7.44 -18.43 -4.08
C PRO A 44 6.32 -17.67 -4.79
N THR A 45 5.06 -17.95 -4.45
CA THR A 45 3.88 -17.28 -5.03
C THR A 45 3.83 -15.78 -4.75
N TRP A 46 4.50 -15.30 -3.70
CA TRP A 46 4.56 -13.86 -3.41
C TRP A 46 5.35 -13.10 -4.46
N THR A 47 6.50 -13.66 -4.87
CA THR A 47 7.33 -13.01 -5.91
C THR A 47 6.65 -13.10 -7.26
N ASP A 48 6.00 -14.22 -7.57
CA ASP A 48 5.23 -14.38 -8.81
C ASP A 48 4.10 -13.34 -8.88
N SER A 49 3.33 -13.18 -7.79
CA SER A 49 2.26 -12.19 -7.70
C SER A 49 2.78 -10.74 -7.82
N PHE A 50 3.94 -10.46 -7.21
CA PHE A 50 4.58 -9.15 -7.35
C PHE A 50 4.97 -8.86 -8.80
N LEU A 51 5.66 -9.80 -9.46
CA LEU A 51 6.06 -9.64 -10.86
C LEU A 51 4.86 -9.56 -11.80
N GLU A 52 3.78 -10.30 -11.52
CA GLU A 52 2.53 -10.19 -12.28
C GLU A 52 1.91 -8.79 -12.14
N SER A 53 1.85 -8.23 -10.93
CA SER A 53 1.34 -6.87 -10.72
C SER A 53 2.21 -5.80 -11.38
N MET A 54 3.53 -5.97 -11.39
CA MET A 54 4.42 -5.06 -12.14
C MET A 54 4.23 -5.16 -13.65
N GLU A 55 3.93 -6.37 -14.16
CA GLU A 55 3.59 -6.55 -15.58
C GLU A 55 2.24 -5.92 -15.93
N MET A 56 1.26 -5.98 -15.01
CA MET A 56 -0.01 -5.27 -15.20
C MET A 56 0.21 -3.76 -15.39
N ASP A 57 1.16 -3.15 -14.70
CA ASP A 57 1.50 -1.73 -14.89
C ASP A 57 2.01 -1.40 -16.31
N THR A 58 2.51 -2.39 -17.05
CA THR A 58 2.97 -2.18 -18.43
C THR A 58 1.85 -2.31 -19.47
N THR A 59 0.75 -2.97 -19.13
CA THR A 59 -0.31 -3.35 -20.08
C THR A 59 -1.68 -2.80 -19.71
N LYS A 60 -1.93 -2.54 -18.42
CA LYS A 60 -3.25 -2.16 -17.90
C LYS A 60 -3.27 -0.71 -17.44
N SER A 61 -4.21 0.04 -17.94
CA SER A 61 -4.39 1.46 -17.58
C SER A 61 -5.63 1.73 -16.74
N LYS A 62 -6.59 0.79 -16.70
CA LYS A 62 -7.87 0.93 -16.00
C LYS A 62 -8.31 -0.38 -15.38
N TYR A 63 -9.08 -0.31 -14.34
CA TYR A 63 -9.68 -1.43 -13.61
C TYR A 63 -11.19 -1.36 -13.73
N GLU A 64 -11.85 -2.48 -14.07
CA GLU A 64 -13.29 -2.50 -14.26
C GLU A 64 -14.04 -2.70 -12.93
N ASN A 65 -13.49 -3.51 -12.03
CA ASN A 65 -14.11 -3.89 -10.77
C ASN A 65 -13.09 -4.06 -9.63
N LEU A 66 -13.61 -4.25 -8.42
CA LEU A 66 -12.81 -4.44 -7.21
C LEU A 66 -11.93 -5.69 -7.24
N ASP A 67 -12.34 -6.77 -7.91
CA ASP A 67 -11.55 -8.01 -7.94
C ASP A 67 -10.26 -7.80 -8.72
N GLU A 68 -10.32 -7.08 -9.82
CA GLU A 68 -9.13 -6.71 -10.59
C GLU A 68 -8.18 -5.81 -9.78
N LEU A 69 -8.72 -4.82 -9.07
CA LEU A 69 -7.92 -3.97 -8.19
C LEU A 69 -7.32 -4.76 -7.03
N ASN A 70 -8.09 -5.66 -6.41
CA ASN A 70 -7.60 -6.48 -5.31
C ASN A 70 -6.47 -7.42 -5.76
N LYS A 71 -6.56 -8.00 -6.97
CA LYS A 71 -5.47 -8.80 -7.55
C LYS A 71 -4.20 -7.99 -7.70
N TYR A 72 -4.31 -6.77 -8.22
CA TYR A 72 -3.17 -5.85 -8.34
C TYR A 72 -2.60 -5.46 -6.96
N LEU A 73 -3.44 -5.08 -6.00
CA LEU A 73 -3.03 -4.71 -4.65
C LEU A 73 -2.35 -5.87 -3.91
N TYR A 74 -2.84 -7.10 -4.13
CA TYR A 74 -2.21 -8.27 -3.54
C TYR A 74 -0.75 -8.39 -3.96
N GLY A 75 -0.46 -8.38 -5.26
CA GLY A 75 0.91 -8.52 -5.74
C GLY A 75 1.76 -7.26 -5.53
N SER A 76 1.21 -6.05 -5.75
CA SER A 76 1.99 -4.82 -5.66
C SER A 76 2.32 -4.38 -4.22
N SER A 77 1.55 -4.85 -3.22
CA SER A 77 1.67 -4.32 -1.86
C SER A 77 1.44 -5.31 -0.72
N GLU A 78 0.43 -6.19 -0.80
CA GLU A 78 0.16 -7.12 0.30
C GLU A 78 1.30 -8.14 0.48
N VAL A 79 1.83 -8.70 -0.63
CA VAL A 79 2.97 -9.63 -0.57
C VAL A 79 4.25 -8.96 -0.06
N ILE A 80 4.43 -7.66 -0.31
CA ILE A 80 5.53 -6.88 0.26
C ILE A 80 5.40 -6.82 1.79
N GLY A 81 4.18 -6.61 2.29
CA GLY A 81 3.88 -6.70 3.72
C GLY A 81 4.27 -8.05 4.31
N LEU A 82 3.92 -9.16 3.63
CA LEU A 82 4.27 -10.53 4.03
C LEU A 82 5.79 -10.76 4.03
N MET A 83 6.50 -10.33 2.99
CA MET A 83 7.96 -10.42 2.91
C MET A 83 8.62 -9.65 4.06
N MET A 84 8.18 -8.42 4.31
CA MET A 84 8.67 -7.61 5.41
C MET A 84 8.39 -8.26 6.77
N ASN A 85 7.24 -8.92 6.91
CA ASN A 85 6.89 -9.68 8.11
C ASN A 85 7.94 -10.77 8.39
N ARG A 86 8.33 -11.56 7.40
CA ARG A 86 9.39 -12.58 7.52
C ARG A 86 10.76 -11.97 7.83
N ILE A 87 11.13 -10.86 7.16
CA ILE A 87 12.40 -10.15 7.41
C ILE A 87 12.47 -9.64 8.86
N MET A 88 11.35 -9.22 9.43
CA MET A 88 11.28 -8.78 10.83
C MET A 88 11.25 -9.94 11.84
N GLY A 89 11.25 -11.20 11.37
CA GLY A 89 11.21 -12.39 12.22
C GLY A 89 9.85 -12.64 12.86
N LEU A 90 8.77 -12.17 12.23
CA LEU A 90 7.40 -12.37 12.70
C LEU A 90 6.78 -13.63 12.10
N GLY A 91 5.92 -14.28 12.85
CA GLY A 91 5.18 -15.46 12.42
C GLY A 91 3.91 -15.15 11.62
N GLN A 92 3.15 -16.21 11.35
CA GLN A 92 1.91 -16.10 10.56
C GLN A 92 0.80 -15.30 11.29
N GLU A 93 0.88 -15.18 12.60
CA GLU A 93 -0.06 -14.39 13.40
C GLU A 93 -0.07 -12.90 13.05
N ALA A 94 1.02 -12.40 12.42
CA ALA A 94 1.13 -11.02 11.95
C ALA A 94 0.79 -10.84 10.46
N ASP A 95 0.58 -11.93 9.71
CA ASP A 95 0.41 -11.88 8.25
C ASP A 95 -0.79 -11.04 7.82
N GLU A 96 -1.93 -11.20 8.48
CA GLU A 96 -3.13 -10.44 8.15
C GLU A 96 -2.88 -8.93 8.29
N SER A 97 -2.32 -8.51 9.43
CA SER A 97 -2.01 -7.10 9.68
C SER A 97 -0.94 -6.55 8.74
N ALA A 98 0.08 -7.35 8.39
CA ALA A 98 1.12 -6.96 7.44
C ALA A 98 0.54 -6.75 6.02
N ARG A 99 -0.36 -7.62 5.57
CA ARG A 99 -1.10 -7.47 4.31
C ARG A 99 -1.92 -6.19 4.29
N TYR A 100 -2.72 -5.94 5.35
CA TYR A 100 -3.52 -4.72 5.44
C TYR A 100 -2.67 -3.46 5.48
N LEU A 101 -1.49 -3.48 6.12
CA LEU A 101 -0.59 -2.35 6.13
C LEU A 101 -0.07 -2.03 4.72
N GLY A 102 0.42 -3.04 4.00
CA GLY A 102 0.85 -2.89 2.62
C GLY A 102 -0.28 -2.36 1.73
N LYS A 103 -1.45 -3.00 1.81
CA LYS A 103 -2.65 -2.62 1.07
C LYS A 103 -3.08 -1.17 1.33
N ALA A 104 -3.17 -0.78 2.61
CA ALA A 104 -3.56 0.57 3.00
C ALA A 104 -2.55 1.63 2.49
N MET A 105 -1.25 1.37 2.65
CA MET A 105 -0.20 2.28 2.17
C MET A 105 -0.23 2.46 0.64
N GLN A 106 -0.48 1.40 -0.12
CA GLN A 106 -0.60 1.50 -1.57
C GLN A 106 -1.89 2.20 -1.98
N PHE A 107 -2.98 1.91 -1.31
CA PHE A 107 -4.28 2.51 -1.65
C PHE A 107 -4.33 4.01 -1.41
N ILE A 108 -3.72 4.50 -0.32
CA ILE A 108 -3.63 5.94 -0.11
C ILE A 108 -2.70 6.63 -1.12
N ASN A 109 -1.68 5.93 -1.65
CA ASN A 109 -0.90 6.45 -2.77
C ASN A 109 -1.78 6.66 -4.00
N PHE A 110 -2.65 5.71 -4.35
CA PHE A 110 -3.59 5.88 -5.48
C PHE A 110 -4.53 7.08 -5.30
N ILE A 111 -4.99 7.33 -4.07
CA ILE A 111 -5.84 8.50 -3.79
C ILE A 111 -5.04 9.80 -3.88
N ARG A 112 -3.83 9.81 -3.36
CA ARG A 112 -2.95 10.98 -3.33
C ARG A 112 -2.46 11.37 -4.72
N ASP A 113 -2.14 10.38 -5.53
CA ASP A 113 -1.43 10.56 -6.80
C ASP A 113 -2.38 10.54 -8.02
N ILE A 114 -3.71 10.74 -7.82
CA ILE A 114 -4.73 10.74 -8.89
C ILE A 114 -4.32 11.62 -10.08
N ASP A 115 -3.86 12.84 -9.86
CA ASP A 115 -3.48 13.78 -10.92
C ASP A 115 -2.24 13.29 -11.69
N GLU A 116 -1.22 12.79 -10.96
CA GLU A 116 0.00 12.22 -11.55
C GLU A 116 -0.31 10.92 -12.34
N ASP A 117 -1.20 10.06 -11.83
CA ASP A 117 -1.59 8.81 -12.48
C ASP A 117 -2.40 9.07 -13.77
N LEU A 118 -3.24 10.08 -13.77
CA LEU A 118 -3.99 10.51 -14.96
C LEU A 118 -3.06 11.03 -16.06
N ASP A 119 -2.00 11.76 -15.72
CA ASP A 119 -0.96 12.19 -16.67
C ASP A 119 -0.24 10.99 -17.30
N LEU A 120 -0.12 9.88 -16.55
CA LEU A 120 0.38 8.59 -17.02
C LEU A 120 -0.68 7.73 -17.74
N LYS A 121 -1.88 8.29 -17.95
CA LYS A 121 -3.05 7.62 -18.53
C LYS A 121 -3.50 6.39 -17.73
N ARG A 122 -3.36 6.43 -16.41
CA ARG A 122 -3.73 5.36 -15.49
C ARG A 122 -4.83 5.81 -14.53
N THR A 123 -5.69 4.86 -14.18
CA THR A 123 -6.70 5.02 -13.13
C THR A 123 -6.84 3.71 -12.38
N TYR A 124 -6.43 3.69 -11.12
CA TYR A 124 -6.53 2.48 -10.29
C TYR A 124 -7.93 2.27 -9.70
N PHE A 125 -8.77 3.29 -9.69
CA PHE A 125 -10.13 3.16 -9.16
C PHE A 125 -11.04 2.43 -10.15
N PRO A 126 -11.76 1.37 -9.68
CA PRO A 126 -12.67 0.62 -10.50
C PRO A 126 -13.77 1.49 -11.12
N ARG A 127 -14.07 1.23 -12.39
CA ARG A 127 -15.08 1.99 -13.13
C ARG A 127 -16.47 1.84 -12.53
N ASP A 128 -16.84 0.63 -12.09
CA ASP A 128 -18.10 0.38 -11.39
C ASP A 128 -18.23 1.25 -10.13
N LYS A 129 -17.15 1.39 -9.36
CA LYS A 129 -17.14 2.21 -8.15
C LYS A 129 -17.23 3.70 -8.42
N MET A 130 -16.62 4.20 -9.47
CA MET A 130 -16.79 5.60 -9.89
C MET A 130 -18.22 5.86 -10.36
N ALA A 131 -18.79 4.93 -11.13
CA ALA A 131 -20.17 5.03 -11.66
C ALA A 131 -21.23 5.05 -10.54
N GLU A 132 -21.02 4.34 -9.40
CA GLU A 132 -21.91 4.40 -8.23
C GLU A 132 -22.09 5.85 -7.69
N PHE A 133 -21.09 6.71 -7.91
CA PHE A 133 -21.12 8.14 -7.54
C PHE A 133 -21.45 9.05 -8.73
N GLY A 134 -21.79 8.48 -9.90
CA GLY A 134 -22.10 9.25 -11.09
C GLY A 134 -20.88 9.91 -11.74
N LEU A 135 -19.66 9.38 -11.51
CA LEU A 135 -18.42 9.86 -12.10
C LEU A 135 -18.03 8.98 -13.29
N ASP A 136 -17.67 9.63 -14.40
CA ASP A 136 -17.17 8.96 -15.60
C ASP A 136 -15.66 8.72 -15.54
N ASP A 137 -14.96 9.65 -14.92
CA ASP A 137 -13.51 9.60 -14.66
C ASP A 137 -13.14 10.45 -13.43
N LEU A 138 -11.83 10.55 -13.14
CA LEU A 138 -11.30 11.37 -12.05
C LEU A 138 -10.48 12.56 -12.57
N THR A 139 -10.73 13.02 -13.78
CA THR A 139 -10.06 14.22 -14.29
C THR A 139 -10.48 15.47 -13.52
N ARG A 140 -9.58 16.45 -13.45
CA ARG A 140 -9.87 17.75 -12.83
C ARG A 140 -11.12 18.42 -13.46
N GLY A 141 -11.35 18.19 -14.76
CA GLY A 141 -12.52 18.68 -15.49
C GLY A 141 -13.81 18.05 -14.96
N GLU A 142 -13.83 16.72 -14.84
CA GLU A 142 -15.00 15.99 -14.31
C GLU A 142 -15.27 16.34 -12.86
N ALA A 143 -14.22 16.37 -12.02
CA ALA A 143 -14.35 16.76 -10.61
C ALA A 143 -14.93 18.17 -10.43
N ARG A 144 -14.59 19.13 -11.30
CA ARG A 144 -15.18 20.48 -11.28
C ARG A 144 -16.61 20.52 -11.76
N ARG A 145 -16.99 19.67 -12.71
CA ARG A 145 -18.39 19.57 -13.19
C ARG A 145 -19.30 18.89 -12.15
N LYS A 146 -18.78 17.92 -11.41
CA LYS A 146 -19.51 17.11 -10.43
C LYS A 146 -18.84 17.16 -9.03
N PRO A 147 -18.73 18.37 -8.41
CA PRO A 147 -17.88 18.57 -7.24
C PRO A 147 -18.32 17.78 -6.01
N GLU A 148 -19.62 17.65 -5.79
CA GLU A 148 -20.12 16.92 -4.62
C GLU A 148 -19.97 15.40 -4.79
N GLN A 149 -20.21 14.88 -5.99
CA GLN A 149 -19.98 13.48 -6.33
C GLN A 149 -18.50 13.10 -6.15
N PHE A 150 -17.59 13.93 -6.65
CA PHE A 150 -16.15 13.74 -6.48
C PHE A 150 -15.75 13.73 -4.99
N LYS A 151 -16.21 14.72 -4.20
CA LYS A 151 -15.92 14.75 -2.76
C LYS A 151 -16.44 13.51 -2.03
N GLN A 152 -17.66 13.09 -2.35
CA GLN A 152 -18.27 11.90 -1.75
C GLN A 152 -17.48 10.65 -2.12
N PHE A 153 -17.11 10.51 -3.40
CA PHE A 153 -16.28 9.39 -3.87
C PHE A 153 -14.95 9.33 -3.12
N ILE A 154 -14.15 10.40 -3.14
CA ILE A 154 -12.85 10.43 -2.46
C ILE A 154 -12.98 10.13 -0.96
N ARG A 155 -13.97 10.72 -0.29
CA ARG A 155 -14.22 10.43 1.13
C ARG A 155 -14.62 8.98 1.37
N SER A 156 -15.37 8.36 0.46
CA SER A 156 -15.70 6.93 0.55
C SER A 156 -14.45 6.07 0.44
N GLN A 157 -13.52 6.38 -0.50
CA GLN A 157 -12.26 5.67 -0.64
C GLN A 157 -11.34 5.86 0.59
N ILE A 158 -11.30 7.05 1.17
CA ILE A 158 -10.56 7.30 2.42
C ILE A 158 -11.15 6.50 3.60
N LYS A 159 -12.47 6.29 3.66
CA LYS A 159 -13.07 5.42 4.68
C LYS A 159 -12.63 3.96 4.53
N VAL A 160 -12.49 3.46 3.30
CA VAL A 160 -11.93 2.12 3.03
C VAL A 160 -10.48 2.06 3.54
N TYR A 161 -9.67 3.08 3.24
CA TYR A 161 -8.30 3.18 3.78
C TYR A 161 -8.29 3.11 5.31
N PHE A 162 -9.14 3.88 6.00
CA PHE A 162 -9.20 3.87 7.47
C PHE A 162 -9.57 2.48 8.03
N GLN A 163 -10.45 1.75 7.36
CA GLN A 163 -10.80 0.38 7.76
C GLN A 163 -9.60 -0.56 7.64
N TRP A 164 -8.86 -0.49 6.54
CA TRP A 164 -7.66 -1.31 6.35
C TRP A 164 -6.53 -0.92 7.31
N GLN A 165 -6.33 0.39 7.51
CA GLN A 165 -5.37 0.89 8.49
C GLN A 165 -5.68 0.41 9.90
N SER A 166 -6.94 0.42 10.31
CA SER A 166 -7.35 -0.08 11.63
C SER A 166 -7.03 -1.57 11.83
N ARG A 167 -7.19 -2.39 10.77
CA ARG A 167 -6.78 -3.81 10.80
C ARG A 167 -5.26 -3.98 10.85
N ALA A 168 -4.53 -3.13 10.14
CA ALA A 168 -3.08 -3.11 10.17
C ALA A 168 -2.52 -2.75 11.56
N ASP A 169 -3.13 -1.77 12.23
CA ASP A 169 -2.68 -1.26 13.53
C ASP A 169 -2.65 -2.35 14.62
N TYR A 170 -3.51 -3.36 14.51
CA TYR A 170 -3.52 -4.49 15.44
C TYR A 170 -2.16 -5.22 15.47
N GLY A 171 -1.51 -5.39 14.32
CA GLY A 171 -0.21 -6.04 14.20
C GLY A 171 0.99 -5.21 14.66
N LEU A 172 0.83 -3.90 14.82
CA LEU A 172 1.96 -3.03 15.22
C LEU A 172 2.56 -3.44 16.56
N SER A 173 1.77 -4.00 17.47
CA SER A 173 2.24 -4.48 18.78
C SER A 173 3.15 -5.71 18.67
N LEU A 174 3.01 -6.50 17.62
CA LEU A 174 3.81 -7.70 17.34
C LEU A 174 5.20 -7.35 16.82
N ILE A 175 5.37 -6.18 16.21
CA ILE A 175 6.65 -5.75 15.62
C ILE A 175 7.68 -5.49 16.74
N PRO A 176 8.91 -6.03 16.63
CA PRO A 176 9.98 -5.75 17.56
C PRO A 176 10.19 -4.24 17.77
N LYS A 177 10.36 -3.79 19.01
CA LYS A 177 10.40 -2.35 19.38
C LYS A 177 11.30 -1.51 18.46
N ARG A 178 12.48 -2.04 18.10
CA ARG A 178 13.44 -1.36 17.21
C ARG A 178 12.86 -1.06 15.83
N MET A 179 12.06 -1.98 15.28
CA MET A 179 11.47 -1.86 13.94
C MET A 179 10.08 -1.20 13.99
N ARG A 180 9.40 -1.27 15.15
CA ARG A 180 8.07 -0.68 15.35
C ARG A 180 8.07 0.83 15.16
N VAL A 181 9.07 1.52 15.67
CA VAL A 181 9.14 2.99 15.60
C VAL A 181 9.11 3.50 14.15
N PRO A 182 10.00 3.06 13.24
CA PRO A 182 9.94 3.53 11.85
C PRO A 182 8.66 3.08 11.12
N VAL A 183 8.18 1.84 11.32
CA VAL A 183 6.94 1.35 10.69
C VAL A 183 5.74 2.17 11.14
N LYS A 184 5.60 2.38 12.45
CA LYS A 184 4.50 3.20 12.98
C LYS A 184 4.60 4.65 12.53
N THR A 185 5.80 5.21 12.45
CA THR A 185 5.99 6.58 11.96
C THR A 185 5.56 6.71 10.49
N ALA A 186 5.90 5.75 9.64
CA ALA A 186 5.41 5.72 8.27
C ALA A 186 3.88 5.61 8.22
N SER A 187 3.30 4.70 8.99
CA SER A 187 1.84 4.52 9.11
C SER A 187 1.15 5.82 9.54
N ASP A 188 1.67 6.53 10.58
CA ASP A 188 1.12 7.81 11.03
C ASP A 188 1.17 8.90 9.93
N MET A 189 2.21 8.89 9.08
CA MET A 189 2.33 9.85 7.97
C MET A 189 1.32 9.57 6.85
N TYR A 190 1.06 8.31 6.55
CA TYR A 190 0.00 7.92 5.61
C TYR A 190 -1.39 8.25 6.17
N LEU A 191 -1.63 8.01 7.46
CA LEU A 191 -2.87 8.39 8.13
C LEU A 191 -3.07 9.91 8.12
N TRP A 192 -2.02 10.69 8.33
CA TRP A 192 -2.08 12.14 8.19
C TRP A 192 -2.44 12.55 6.76
N THR A 193 -1.81 11.97 5.74
CA THR A 193 -2.11 12.23 4.34
C THR A 193 -3.59 11.95 4.03
N ALA A 194 -4.11 10.80 4.47
CA ALA A 194 -5.51 10.44 4.31
C ALA A 194 -6.44 11.45 4.99
N THR A 195 -6.08 11.91 6.18
CA THR A 195 -6.87 12.90 6.94
C THR A 195 -6.93 14.24 6.22
N GLU A 196 -5.83 14.71 5.64
CA GLU A 196 -5.81 15.97 4.88
C GLU A 196 -6.66 15.87 3.61
N ILE A 197 -6.58 14.76 2.88
CA ILE A 197 -7.40 14.52 1.69
C ILE A 197 -8.89 14.41 2.08
N TYR A 198 -9.23 13.73 3.19
CA TYR A 198 -10.61 13.63 3.65
C TYR A 198 -11.24 14.99 3.95
N LYS A 199 -10.46 15.92 4.54
CA LYS A 199 -10.91 17.30 4.81
C LYS A 199 -11.13 18.08 3.52
N ASN A 200 -10.16 18.01 2.60
CA ASN A 200 -10.20 18.70 1.31
C ASN A 200 -9.88 17.74 0.15
N PRO A 201 -10.87 17.03 -0.42
CA PRO A 201 -10.64 16.09 -1.52
C PRO A 201 -9.97 16.69 -2.76
N PHE A 202 -10.19 17.97 -3.06
CA PHE A 202 -9.61 18.63 -4.22
C PHE A 202 -8.09 18.86 -4.11
N ILE A 203 -7.52 18.72 -2.91
CA ILE A 203 -6.09 18.90 -2.68
C ILE A 203 -5.22 17.94 -3.53
N VAL A 204 -5.78 16.80 -3.98
CA VAL A 204 -5.10 15.82 -4.86
C VAL A 204 -4.71 16.42 -6.22
N TYR A 205 -5.35 17.53 -6.63
CA TYR A 205 -5.02 18.24 -7.87
C TYR A 205 -4.12 19.45 -7.67
N ASP A 206 -3.95 19.95 -6.46
CA ASP A 206 -3.31 21.25 -6.24
C ASP A 206 -1.82 21.14 -5.93
N ALA A 207 -1.43 20.12 -5.19
CA ALA A 207 -0.03 19.88 -4.84
C ALA A 207 0.17 18.46 -4.32
N LYS A 208 1.38 17.93 -4.49
CA LYS A 208 1.75 16.64 -3.89
C LYS A 208 1.75 16.75 -2.36
N ILE A 209 0.79 16.07 -1.74
CA ILE A 209 0.59 16.07 -0.28
C ILE A 209 1.72 15.25 0.36
N LYS A 210 2.68 15.93 0.96
CA LYS A 210 3.78 15.30 1.69
C LYS A 210 3.89 15.88 3.09
N PRO A 211 4.02 15.04 4.13
CA PRO A 211 4.30 15.54 5.47
C PRO A 211 5.66 16.27 5.48
N SER A 212 5.75 17.39 6.21
CA SER A 212 7.02 18.09 6.38
C SER A 212 8.03 17.23 7.15
N LYS A 213 9.33 17.47 6.92
CA LYS A 213 10.40 16.78 7.66
C LYS A 213 10.23 16.92 9.18
N GLY A 214 9.81 18.11 9.66
CA GLY A 214 9.53 18.36 11.07
C GLY A 214 8.39 17.49 11.60
N LYS A 215 7.31 17.31 10.83
CA LYS A 215 6.19 16.43 11.21
C LYS A 215 6.64 14.96 11.31
N VAL A 216 7.45 14.48 10.37
CA VAL A 216 8.01 13.12 10.39
C VAL A 216 8.88 12.93 11.64
N LEU A 217 9.77 13.89 11.93
CA LEU A 217 10.64 13.84 13.10
C LEU A 217 9.84 13.83 14.41
N LEU A 218 8.86 14.71 14.55
CA LEU A 218 8.00 14.78 15.75
C LEU A 218 7.21 13.48 15.95
N SER A 219 6.66 12.90 14.87
CA SER A 219 5.98 11.60 14.94
C SER A 219 6.96 10.49 15.36
N GLY A 220 8.18 10.48 14.80
CA GLY A 220 9.22 9.52 15.16
C GLY A 220 9.59 9.60 16.65
N ILE A 221 9.79 10.79 17.18
CA ILE A 221 10.07 11.02 18.63
C ILE A 221 8.88 10.54 19.47
N LYS A 222 7.65 10.92 19.12
CA LYS A 222 6.45 10.46 19.82
C LYS A 222 6.37 8.93 19.84
N ASN A 223 6.60 8.28 18.71
CA ASN A 223 6.56 6.83 18.59
C ASN A 223 7.70 6.15 19.35
N LEU A 224 8.89 6.74 19.37
CA LEU A 224 10.00 6.28 20.19
C LEU A 224 9.62 6.31 21.68
N VAL A 225 9.14 7.44 22.16
CA VAL A 225 8.71 7.61 23.57
C VAL A 225 7.59 6.63 23.91
N SER A 226 6.55 6.53 23.09
CA SER A 226 5.44 5.61 23.34
C SER A 226 5.86 4.13 23.31
N THR A 227 6.83 3.77 22.47
CA THR A 227 7.28 2.37 22.34
C THR A 227 8.19 1.94 23.50
N TYR A 228 9.01 2.83 24.04
CA TYR A 228 9.99 2.49 25.04
C TYR A 228 9.63 2.95 26.45
N PHE A 229 8.83 4.02 26.60
CA PHE A 229 8.53 4.67 27.88
C PHE A 229 7.04 4.64 28.25
N SER A 230 6.14 4.04 27.42
CA SER A 230 4.76 3.84 27.88
C SER A 230 4.76 2.90 29.07
N LEU A 231 4.62 3.45 30.25
CA LEU A 231 4.26 2.75 31.48
C LEU A 231 2.99 1.94 31.22
N ASN A 232 3.00 0.67 31.58
CA ASN A 232 1.92 -0.30 31.44
C ASN A 232 0.60 0.25 31.98
N PHE A 233 -0.19 0.91 31.17
CA PHE A 233 -1.61 1.04 31.39
C PHE A 233 -2.28 -0.14 30.70
N SER A 234 -2.37 -1.28 31.41
CA SER A 234 -3.21 -2.40 31.07
C SER A 234 -4.64 -1.90 30.87
N ARG A 235 -5.05 -1.66 29.63
CA ARG A 235 -6.47 -1.66 29.30
C ARG A 235 -6.90 -3.11 29.07
N SER A 236 -7.41 -3.71 30.11
CA SER A 236 -8.32 -4.85 30.04
C SER A 236 -9.60 -4.41 29.31
N HIS A 237 -9.72 -4.65 28.03
CA HIS A 237 -10.99 -4.77 27.33
C HIS A 237 -10.77 -5.72 26.15
N GLY A 238 -10.93 -7.01 26.47
CA GLY A 238 -11.20 -8.02 25.47
C GLY A 238 -12.66 -7.88 25.02
N GLN A 239 -12.86 -7.41 23.81
CA GLN A 239 -14.03 -7.76 23.03
C GLN A 239 -13.57 -7.99 21.60
N LYS A 240 -13.57 -9.28 21.21
CA LYS A 240 -13.48 -9.68 19.82
C LYS A 240 -14.71 -9.13 19.09
N PRO A 241 -14.57 -8.49 17.94
CA PRO A 241 -15.72 -8.21 17.11
C PRO A 241 -16.31 -9.53 16.61
N SER A 242 -17.61 -9.73 16.80
CA SER A 242 -18.38 -10.83 16.26
C SER A 242 -18.34 -10.82 14.72
N PRO A 243 -18.35 -11.99 14.05
CA PRO A 243 -18.44 -12.06 12.61
C PRO A 243 -19.81 -11.55 12.16
N ILE A 244 -19.79 -10.57 11.28
CA ILE A 244 -20.98 -10.11 10.55
C ILE A 244 -21.20 -11.12 9.43
N ASN A 245 -22.22 -11.98 9.60
CA ASN A 245 -22.81 -12.74 8.52
C ASN A 245 -23.60 -11.79 7.61
N GLY A 246 -23.34 -11.84 6.31
CA GLY A 246 -24.08 -11.13 5.27
C GLY A 246 -23.23 -10.95 4.04
#